data_b19fab3e8a390a6b2aa910435abd7430
#
_entry.id   b19fab3e8a390a6b2aa910435abd7430
#
_cell.length_a   1.000
_cell.length_b   1.000
_cell.length_c   1.000
_cell.angle_alpha   90.00
_cell.angle_beta   90.00
_cell.angle_gamma   90.00
#
_symmetry.space_group_name_H-M   'P 1'
#
loop_
_entity.id
_entity.type
_entity.pdbx_description
1 polymer ?
#
loop_
_entity_poly.entity_id
_entity_poly.type
_entity_poly.pdbx_seq_one_letter_code
_entity_poly.pdbx_strand_id
1 'polypeptide(L)'
;MRIPVPVTADVSDLAGGGVALDARIRAVWRGARAAGPAFTAQTPPGEHLAVQRALEAAAPGDVIVIDGDAFVGRALWGDKMSLAAQQRGIAGLVVDGAVRDVA
;
A
#
# COMPACT_ATOMS: atom_id res chain seq x y z
N MET A 1 -17.18 9.01 2.02
CA MET A 1 -17.57 8.07 3.08
C MET A 1 -16.39 7.20 3.46
N ARG A 2 -16.14 7.07 4.76
CA ARG A 2 -15.06 6.20 5.24
C ARG A 2 -15.58 4.76 5.32
N ILE A 3 -14.92 3.82 4.66
CA ILE A 3 -15.27 2.40 4.74
C ILE A 3 -14.70 1.85 6.05
N PRO A 4 -15.51 1.21 6.91
CA PRO A 4 -14.99 0.52 8.10
C PRO A 4 -13.94 -0.52 7.71
N VAL A 5 -12.87 -0.63 8.49
CA VAL A 5 -11.84 -1.64 8.24
C VAL A 5 -12.25 -2.95 8.91
N PRO A 6 -12.61 -3.99 8.13
CA PRO A 6 -13.00 -5.28 8.71
C PRO A 6 -11.79 -6.02 9.29
N VAL A 7 -12.05 -7.02 10.12
CA VAL A 7 -11.02 -7.94 10.60
C VAL A 7 -10.58 -8.82 9.43
N THR A 8 -9.27 -8.89 9.16
CA THR A 8 -8.74 -9.61 8.00
C THR A 8 -9.07 -11.10 8.00
N ALA A 9 -9.11 -11.72 9.17
CA ALA A 9 -9.50 -13.13 9.29
C ALA A 9 -10.93 -13.36 8.82
N ASP A 10 -11.85 -12.43 9.13
CA ASP A 10 -13.25 -12.52 8.69
C ASP A 10 -13.36 -12.39 7.17
N VAL A 11 -12.58 -11.49 6.58
CA VAL A 11 -12.53 -11.33 5.12
C VAL A 11 -12.06 -12.62 4.45
N SER A 12 -10.99 -13.22 4.97
CA SER A 12 -10.45 -14.48 4.42
C SER A 12 -11.47 -15.61 4.53
N ASP A 13 -12.15 -15.73 5.67
CA ASP A 13 -13.17 -16.77 5.87
C ASP A 13 -14.34 -16.61 4.89
N LEU A 14 -14.84 -15.39 4.72
CA LEU A 14 -15.94 -15.11 3.80
C LEU A 14 -15.54 -15.33 2.33
N ALA A 15 -14.29 -15.08 1.97
CA ALA A 15 -13.79 -15.29 0.63
C ALA A 15 -13.39 -16.74 0.34
N GLY A 16 -13.41 -17.62 1.33
CA GLY A 16 -13.00 -19.03 1.17
C GLY A 16 -11.49 -19.23 1.15
N GLY A 17 -10.72 -18.28 1.66
CA GLY A 17 -9.26 -18.33 1.66
C GLY A 17 -8.63 -17.84 0.35
N GLY A 18 -7.33 -17.93 0.24
CA GLY A 18 -6.58 -17.58 -0.98
C GLY A 18 -6.45 -16.09 -1.29
N VAL A 19 -6.86 -15.22 -0.36
CA VAL A 19 -6.84 -13.75 -0.55
C VAL A 19 -5.74 -13.06 0.26
N ALA A 20 -5.02 -13.79 1.11
CA ALA A 20 -3.94 -13.23 1.90
C ALA A 20 -2.72 -12.92 1.02
N LEU A 21 -2.08 -11.78 1.29
CA LEU A 21 -0.82 -11.45 0.65
C LEU A 21 0.31 -12.36 1.16
N ASP A 22 1.39 -12.44 0.40
CA ASP A 22 2.59 -13.16 0.82
C ASP A 22 3.07 -12.64 2.18
N ALA A 23 3.61 -13.55 3.01
CA ALA A 23 4.07 -13.20 4.35
C ALA A 23 5.22 -12.18 4.37
N ARG A 24 5.92 -11.96 3.25
CA ARG A 24 6.92 -10.89 3.14
C ARG A 24 6.31 -9.49 3.16
N ILE A 25 5.02 -9.35 2.85
CA ILE A 25 4.29 -8.09 2.96
C ILE A 25 3.82 -7.96 4.40
N ARG A 26 4.42 -7.04 5.14
CA ARG A 26 4.17 -6.87 6.57
C ARG A 26 3.83 -5.43 6.92
N ALA A 27 3.08 -5.25 8.00
CA ALA A 27 2.82 -3.92 8.55
C ALA A 27 4.13 -3.26 8.98
N VAL A 28 4.31 -1.99 8.60
CA VAL A 28 5.52 -1.23 8.96
C VAL A 28 5.37 -0.51 10.29
N TRP A 29 4.18 -0.49 10.86
CA TRP A 29 3.94 -0.06 12.24
C TRP A 29 2.87 -0.93 12.88
N ARG A 30 2.92 -0.97 14.23
CA ARG A 30 1.98 -1.80 14.99
C ARG A 30 0.55 -1.28 14.82
N GLY A 31 -0.36 -2.18 14.48
CA GLY A 31 -1.77 -1.84 14.32
C GLY A 31 -2.12 -1.20 12.97
N ALA A 32 -1.21 -1.19 12.01
CA ALA A 32 -1.50 -0.68 10.68
C ALA A 32 -2.67 -1.45 10.05
N ARG A 33 -3.70 -0.72 9.62
CA ARG A 33 -4.90 -1.29 9.00
C ARG A 33 -5.40 -0.35 7.93
N ALA A 34 -5.87 -0.92 6.82
CA ALA A 34 -6.48 -0.15 5.75
C ALA A 34 -7.50 -1.00 4.99
N ALA A 35 -8.49 -0.35 4.42
CA ALA A 35 -9.43 -0.96 3.48
C ALA A 35 -9.90 0.10 2.50
N GLY A 36 -10.06 -0.30 1.25
CA GLY A 36 -10.52 0.57 0.18
C GLY A 36 -10.27 -0.06 -1.18
N PRO A 37 -10.76 0.57 -2.27
CA PRO A 37 -10.46 0.12 -3.61
C PRO A 37 -8.95 0.12 -3.86
N ALA A 38 -8.47 -0.89 -4.55
CA ALA A 38 -7.06 -0.98 -4.89
C ALA A 38 -6.77 -0.13 -6.14
N PHE A 39 -5.80 0.78 -6.02
CA PHE A 39 -5.18 1.46 -7.15
C PHE A 39 -3.81 0.85 -7.36
N THR A 40 -3.65 0.09 -8.42
CA THR A 40 -2.44 -0.70 -8.64
C THR A 40 -1.45 0.01 -9.55
N ALA A 41 -0.17 -0.14 -9.23
CA ALA A 41 0.92 0.34 -10.06
C ALA A 41 2.05 -0.68 -10.07
N GLN A 42 2.65 -0.87 -11.22
CA GLN A 42 3.83 -1.69 -11.38
C GLN A 42 5.00 -0.78 -11.76
N THR A 43 6.14 -0.98 -11.13
CA THR A 43 7.33 -0.19 -11.41
C THR A 43 8.53 -1.10 -11.64
N PRO A 44 9.41 -0.77 -12.59
CA PRO A 44 10.71 -1.43 -12.68
C PRO A 44 11.46 -1.32 -11.36
N PRO A 45 12.31 -2.29 -11.01
CA PRO A 45 13.01 -2.30 -9.73
C PRO A 45 13.72 -0.96 -9.43
N GLY A 46 13.38 -0.36 -8.28
CA GLY A 46 14.00 0.88 -7.80
C GLY A 46 13.60 2.16 -8.52
N GLU A 47 12.62 2.14 -9.42
CA GLU A 47 12.18 3.34 -10.14
C GLU A 47 11.00 4.01 -9.45
N HIS A 48 11.04 5.34 -9.32
CA HIS A 48 10.05 6.12 -8.58
C HIS A 48 8.92 6.71 -9.42
N LEU A 49 9.08 6.84 -10.73
CA LEU A 49 8.15 7.61 -11.55
C LEU A 49 6.72 7.04 -11.51
N ALA A 50 6.58 5.73 -11.66
CA ALA A 50 5.27 5.09 -11.60
C ALA A 50 4.61 5.23 -10.23
N VAL A 51 5.41 5.21 -9.17
CA VAL A 51 4.94 5.42 -7.79
C VAL A 51 4.40 6.83 -7.60
N GLN A 52 5.11 7.84 -8.09
CA GLN A 52 4.67 9.23 -8.03
C GLN A 52 3.39 9.44 -8.84
N ARG A 53 3.30 8.85 -10.01
CA ARG A 53 2.10 8.92 -10.85
C ARG A 53 0.90 8.25 -10.18
N ALA A 54 1.11 7.11 -9.51
CA ALA A 54 0.05 6.45 -8.76
C ALA A 54 -0.47 7.34 -7.63
N LEU A 55 0.42 7.99 -6.90
CA LEU A 55 0.05 8.92 -5.84
C LEU A 55 -0.80 10.08 -6.37
N GLU A 56 -0.47 10.61 -7.54
CA GLU A 56 -1.20 11.72 -8.17
C GLU A 56 -2.55 11.28 -8.73
N ALA A 57 -2.66 10.06 -9.25
CA ALA A 57 -3.84 9.56 -9.95
C ALA A 57 -4.87 8.89 -9.04
N ALA A 58 -4.44 8.34 -7.90
CA ALA A 58 -5.34 7.66 -6.99
C ALA A 58 -6.37 8.61 -6.37
N ALA A 59 -7.57 8.10 -6.13
CA ALA A 59 -8.66 8.86 -5.54
C ALA A 59 -8.66 8.75 -4.01
N PRO A 60 -9.25 9.74 -3.30
CA PRO A 60 -9.44 9.63 -1.85
C PRO A 60 -10.15 8.31 -1.50
N GLY A 61 -9.67 7.62 -0.47
CA GLY A 61 -10.18 6.33 -0.03
C GLY A 61 -9.54 5.12 -0.71
N ASP A 62 -8.73 5.32 -1.75
CA ASP A 62 -8.01 4.23 -2.40
C ASP A 62 -6.89 3.68 -1.51
N VAL A 63 -6.59 2.39 -1.68
CA VAL A 63 -5.36 1.76 -1.22
C VAL A 63 -4.43 1.62 -2.41
N ILE A 64 -3.30 2.29 -2.37
CA ILE A 64 -2.31 2.20 -3.45
C ILE A 64 -1.51 0.91 -3.25
N VAL A 65 -1.47 0.07 -4.30
CA VAL A 65 -0.73 -1.21 -4.28
C VAL A 65 0.35 -1.13 -5.33
N ILE A 66 1.61 -1.21 -4.90
CA ILE A 66 2.76 -1.05 -5.77
C ILE A 66 3.50 -2.39 -5.87
N ASP A 67 3.61 -2.89 -7.08
CA ASP A 67 4.48 -4.03 -7.40
C ASP A 67 5.85 -3.49 -7.80
N GLY A 68 6.79 -3.54 -6.87
CA GLY A 68 8.19 -3.16 -7.06
C GLY A 68 9.12 -4.34 -7.31
N ASP A 69 8.55 -5.50 -7.64
CA ASP A 69 9.28 -6.73 -7.91
C ASP A 69 10.21 -7.16 -6.75
N ALA A 70 9.77 -6.90 -5.52
CA ALA A 70 10.51 -7.22 -4.29
C ALA A 70 11.92 -6.61 -4.22
N PHE A 71 12.22 -5.60 -5.05
CA PHE A 71 13.53 -4.96 -5.08
C PHE A 71 13.74 -4.10 -3.83
N VAL A 72 14.81 -4.33 -3.10
CA VAL A 72 15.10 -3.64 -1.84
C VAL A 72 16.35 -2.75 -1.89
N GLY A 73 16.99 -2.65 -3.05
CA GLY A 73 18.19 -1.82 -3.22
C GLY A 73 17.92 -0.31 -3.23
N ARG A 74 16.66 0.10 -3.34
CA ARG A 74 16.23 1.50 -3.35
C ARG A 74 14.82 1.61 -2.78
N ALA A 75 14.61 2.54 -1.85
CA ALA A 75 13.29 2.75 -1.28
C ALA A 75 12.35 3.38 -2.31
N LEU A 76 11.14 2.83 -2.43
CA LEU A 76 10.08 3.32 -3.32
C LEU A 76 9.16 4.32 -2.64
N TRP A 77 9.20 4.41 -1.31
CA TRP A 77 8.29 5.24 -0.52
C TRP A 77 8.99 5.78 0.72
N GLY A 78 8.65 6.99 1.11
CA GLY A 78 9.18 7.62 2.29
C GLY A 78 8.15 8.54 2.96
N ASP A 79 8.57 9.26 3.98
CA ASP A 79 7.69 10.09 4.82
C ASP A 79 7.02 11.23 4.06
N LYS A 80 7.70 11.87 3.14
CA LYS A 80 7.13 12.96 2.33
C LYS A 80 5.99 12.47 1.45
N MET A 81 6.13 11.27 0.89
CA MET A 81 5.09 10.65 0.08
C MET A 81 3.91 10.22 0.96
N SER A 82 4.18 9.73 2.16
CA SER A 82 3.12 9.41 3.14
C SER A 82 2.32 10.65 3.52
N LEU A 83 2.98 11.77 3.75
CA LEU A 83 2.30 13.03 4.04
C LEU A 83 1.42 13.48 2.86
N ALA A 84 1.94 13.42 1.65
CA ALA A 84 1.19 13.77 0.45
C ALA A 84 -0.03 12.85 0.26
N ALA A 85 0.13 11.55 0.48
CA ALA A 85 -0.97 10.59 0.40
C ALA A 85 -2.04 10.88 1.46
N GLN A 86 -1.63 11.18 2.68
CA GLN A 86 -2.55 11.54 3.76
C GLN A 86 -3.36 12.79 3.41
N GLN A 87 -2.73 13.80 2.87
CA GLN A 87 -3.40 15.05 2.45
C GLN A 87 -4.39 14.81 1.32
N ARG A 88 -4.16 13.81 0.48
CA ARG A 88 -5.08 13.41 -0.60
C ARG A 88 -6.17 12.44 -0.14
N GLY A 89 -6.17 12.02 1.11
CA GLY A 89 -7.16 11.10 1.65
C GLY A 89 -6.95 9.64 1.26
N ILE A 90 -5.76 9.26 0.87
CA ILE A 90 -5.43 7.86 0.54
C ILE A 90 -5.56 7.00 1.80
N ALA A 91 -6.27 5.87 1.68
CA ALA A 91 -6.59 5.03 2.84
C ALA A 91 -5.43 4.14 3.29
N GLY A 92 -4.53 3.77 2.39
CA GLY A 92 -3.42 2.91 2.72
C GLY A 92 -2.47 2.67 1.57
N LEU A 93 -1.39 1.98 1.88
CA LEU A 93 -0.33 1.68 0.93
C LEU A 93 0.19 0.27 1.16
N VAL A 94 0.33 -0.47 0.08
CA VAL A 94 1.01 -1.78 0.05
C VAL A 94 2.12 -1.69 -0.98
N VAL A 95 3.34 -2.00 -0.58
CA VAL A 95 4.52 -1.93 -1.45
C VAL A 95 5.26 -3.26 -1.41
N ASP A 96 5.41 -3.88 -2.55
CA ASP A 96 6.34 -5.02 -2.72
C ASP A 96 7.71 -4.46 -3.12
N GLY A 97 8.45 -3.98 -2.15
CA GLY A 97 9.73 -3.30 -2.30
C GLY A 97 10.16 -2.66 -1.00
N ALA A 98 11.14 -1.77 -1.06
CA ALA A 98 11.66 -1.09 0.12
C ALA A 98 10.92 0.23 0.38
N VAL A 99 10.68 0.52 1.66
CA VAL A 99 10.21 1.81 2.15
C VAL A 99 11.22 2.35 3.16
N ARG A 100 11.22 3.66 3.37
CA ARG A 100 12.11 4.32 4.32
C ARG A 100 11.32 5.19 5.29
N ASP A 101 12.01 5.73 6.30
CA ASP A 101 11.46 6.68 7.26
C ASP A 101 10.27 6.11 8.04
N VAL A 102 10.37 4.83 8.44
CA VAL A 102 9.31 4.11 9.14
C VAL A 102 9.51 4.05 10.66
N ALA A 103 10.48 4.79 11.17
CA ALA A 103 10.77 4.81 12.61
C ALA A 103 9.63 5.42 13.43
#